data_7adc9776147071c46949d7f7f0217e8a
#
_entry.id   7adc9776147071c46949d7f7f0217e8a
#
_cell.length_a   1.000
_cell.length_b   1.000
_cell.length_c   1.000
_cell.angle_alpha   90.00
_cell.angle_beta   90.00
_cell.angle_gamma   90.00
#
_symmetry.space_group_name_H-M   'P 1'
#
loop_
_entity.id
_entity.type
_entity.pdbx_description
1 polymer ?
#
loop_
_entity_poly.entity_id
_entity_poly.type
_entity_poly.pdbx_seq_one_letter_code
_entity_poly.pdbx_strand_id
1 'polypeptide(L)'
;KTHDTEISQQLTFDHSETLDYAQKFSIDRYQDDYALVTITDDSRYLVVPEGKVAPDDLDPDIVVIQQPVQNIYLAASAAMDMFVATDALDAVRFSSLKADGWYIEEAKKAMEDGDIIYAGKYSAPDYEMILNENCGLAIENTMILHTPEVKEQMEKFNIPVLVDHSSYETNPLGRTEWVKLYGLLTGHEDQAEQAFDAEAKAFEQVSDQDATGKTVAFFY
;
A
#
# COMPACT_ATOMS: atom_id res chain seq x y z
N LYS A 1 8.26 13.62 -16.75
CA LYS A 1 7.91 14.74 -15.85
C LYS A 1 9.11 14.95 -14.94
N THR A 2 9.61 16.18 -14.81
CA THR A 2 10.54 16.55 -13.74
C THR A 2 9.78 16.41 -12.44
N HIS A 3 10.19 15.46 -11.58
CA HIS A 3 9.69 15.36 -10.21
C HIS A 3 10.04 16.65 -9.48
N ASP A 4 9.03 17.30 -8.92
CA ASP A 4 9.26 18.40 -7.99
C ASP A 4 9.65 17.79 -6.64
N THR A 5 10.95 17.84 -6.33
CA THR A 5 11.52 17.32 -5.10
C THR A 5 11.62 18.37 -3.99
N GLU A 6 11.28 19.64 -4.29
CA GLU A 6 11.27 20.72 -3.32
C GLU A 6 9.86 20.88 -2.70
N ILE A 7 9.50 19.97 -1.80
CA ILE A 7 8.16 19.90 -1.18
C ILE A 7 8.05 20.67 0.13
N SER A 8 9.17 21.09 0.73
CA SER A 8 9.29 21.83 1.97
C SER A 8 10.70 22.41 2.10
N GLN A 9 10.84 23.59 2.70
CA GLN A 9 12.16 24.15 3.02
C GLN A 9 12.85 23.43 4.20
N GLN A 10 12.08 22.63 4.95
CA GLN A 10 12.56 21.88 6.12
C GLN A 10 13.10 20.49 5.73
N LEU A 11 12.87 20.04 4.50
CA LEU A 11 13.33 18.74 3.99
C LEU A 11 14.42 18.91 2.95
N THR A 12 15.45 18.09 3.05
CA THR A 12 16.52 18.04 2.07
C THR A 12 16.40 16.74 1.27
N PHE A 13 16.15 16.87 -0.04
CA PHE A 13 16.11 15.73 -0.95
C PHE A 13 17.46 14.99 -0.96
N ASP A 14 17.40 13.67 -0.95
CA ASP A 14 18.59 12.82 -1.01
C ASP A 14 18.67 12.09 -2.36
N HIS A 15 17.72 11.19 -2.64
CA HIS A 15 17.66 10.46 -3.91
C HIS A 15 16.25 9.94 -4.18
N SER A 16 16.01 9.58 -5.45
CA SER A 16 14.85 8.79 -5.85
C SER A 16 15.20 7.31 -5.84
N GLU A 17 14.35 6.48 -5.26
CA GLU A 17 14.55 5.03 -5.31
C GLU A 17 14.41 4.51 -6.74
N THR A 18 15.24 3.52 -7.07
CA THR A 18 15.12 2.80 -8.33
C THR A 18 14.20 1.60 -8.11
N LEU A 19 13.05 1.60 -8.79
CA LEU A 19 12.17 0.44 -8.87
C LEU A 19 12.49 -0.30 -10.16
N ASP A 20 12.63 -1.63 -10.08
CA ASP A 20 13.07 -2.43 -11.22
C ASP A 20 11.94 -2.67 -12.23
N TYR A 21 10.71 -2.77 -11.76
CA TYR A 21 9.55 -3.17 -12.58
C TYR A 21 8.32 -2.29 -12.37
N ALA A 22 8.08 -1.79 -11.18
CA ALA A 22 6.90 -0.99 -10.86
C ALA A 22 6.96 0.39 -11.54
N GLN A 23 5.83 0.81 -12.11
CA GLN A 23 5.70 2.07 -12.85
C GLN A 23 4.55 2.94 -12.34
N LYS A 24 3.79 2.44 -11.37
CA LYS A 24 2.58 3.12 -10.88
C LYS A 24 2.79 3.85 -9.56
N PHE A 25 3.96 3.74 -8.97
CA PHE A 25 4.39 4.58 -7.85
C PHE A 25 5.89 4.91 -7.97
N SER A 26 6.32 5.89 -7.19
CA SER A 26 7.72 6.24 -6.98
C SER A 26 7.95 6.63 -5.52
N ILE A 27 9.19 6.52 -5.07
CA ILE A 27 9.61 6.90 -3.72
C ILE A 27 10.81 7.84 -3.85
N ASP A 28 10.67 9.05 -3.33
CA ASP A 28 11.75 10.02 -3.19
C ASP A 28 12.17 10.10 -1.73
N ARG A 29 13.45 9.87 -1.46
CA ARG A 29 14.01 9.88 -0.12
C ARG A 29 14.56 11.26 0.23
N TYR A 30 14.36 11.63 1.47
CA TYR A 30 14.87 12.85 2.09
C TYR A 30 15.74 12.49 3.29
N GLN A 31 16.59 13.44 3.72
CA GLN A 31 17.39 13.26 4.92
C GLN A 31 16.48 12.98 6.14
N ASP A 32 17.07 12.34 7.16
CA ASP A 32 16.33 11.94 8.38
C ASP A 32 15.20 10.93 8.12
N ASP A 33 15.30 10.11 7.06
CA ASP A 33 14.44 8.98 6.71
C ASP A 33 13.00 9.36 6.28
N TYR A 34 12.74 10.63 5.93
CA TYR A 34 11.47 10.99 5.32
C TYR A 34 11.39 10.44 3.89
N ALA A 35 10.19 10.07 3.45
CA ALA A 35 9.96 9.58 2.10
C ALA A 35 8.68 10.18 1.50
N LEU A 36 8.77 10.64 0.26
CA LEU A 36 7.60 11.05 -0.53
C LEU A 36 7.22 9.92 -1.48
N VAL A 37 6.03 9.40 -1.31
CA VAL A 37 5.42 8.45 -2.25
C VAL A 37 4.54 9.22 -3.21
N THR A 38 4.74 9.01 -4.51
CA THR A 38 3.87 9.55 -5.56
C THR A 38 3.23 8.41 -6.32
N ILE A 39 1.91 8.41 -6.41
CA ILE A 39 1.14 7.41 -7.16
C ILE A 39 0.85 7.92 -8.58
N THR A 40 0.58 7.03 -9.50
CA THR A 40 0.33 7.33 -10.92
C THR A 40 -0.85 8.30 -11.17
N ASP A 41 -1.75 8.47 -10.21
CA ASP A 41 -2.86 9.43 -10.23
C ASP A 41 -2.50 10.83 -9.72
N ASP A 42 -1.19 11.08 -9.57
CA ASP A 42 -0.59 12.29 -9.03
C ASP A 42 -0.87 12.51 -7.52
N SER A 43 -1.43 11.53 -6.80
CA SER A 43 -1.55 11.57 -5.33
C SER A 43 -0.17 11.49 -4.69
N ARG A 44 0.09 12.35 -3.68
CA ARG A 44 1.37 12.45 -2.99
C ARG A 44 1.22 12.23 -1.48
N TYR A 45 2.09 11.42 -0.91
CA TYR A 45 2.06 11.05 0.50
C TYR A 45 3.45 11.23 1.10
N LEU A 46 3.58 12.10 2.11
CA LEU A 46 4.80 12.18 2.91
C LEU A 46 4.73 11.16 4.04
N VAL A 47 5.59 10.16 3.96
CA VAL A 47 5.79 9.20 5.05
C VAL A 47 6.77 9.81 6.04
N VAL A 48 6.27 10.06 7.25
CA VAL A 48 7.03 10.67 8.34
C VAL A 48 7.54 9.56 9.25
N PRO A 49 8.86 9.48 9.51
CA PRO A 49 9.45 8.45 10.35
C PRO A 49 8.91 8.49 11.78
N GLU A 50 8.95 7.34 12.45
CA GLU A 50 8.58 7.24 13.86
C GLU A 50 9.39 8.23 14.72
N GLY A 51 8.68 8.96 15.58
CA GLY A 51 9.28 9.96 16.47
C GLY A 51 9.65 11.29 15.81
N LYS A 52 9.42 11.45 14.50
CA LYS A 52 9.59 12.70 13.76
C LYS A 52 8.24 13.41 13.57
N VAL A 53 8.29 14.67 13.17
CA VAL A 53 7.12 15.54 12.94
C VAL A 53 7.10 15.97 11.48
N ALA A 54 5.91 16.03 10.88
CA ALA A 54 5.76 16.57 9.54
C ALA A 54 6.14 18.05 9.48
N PRO A 55 6.79 18.52 8.40
CA PRO A 55 7.00 19.95 8.16
C PRO A 55 5.68 20.73 8.16
N ASP A 56 5.72 21.97 8.62
CA ASP A 56 4.55 22.86 8.64
C ASP A 56 4.37 23.67 7.33
N ASP A 57 5.35 23.61 6.44
CA ASP A 57 5.39 24.29 5.14
C ASP A 57 5.22 23.36 3.93
N LEU A 58 4.62 22.17 4.15
CA LEU A 58 4.35 21.21 3.05
C LEU A 58 3.38 21.79 2.03
N ASP A 59 3.54 21.37 0.78
CA ASP A 59 2.54 21.58 -0.26
C ASP A 59 1.17 21.05 0.20
N PRO A 60 0.08 21.82 -0.02
CA PRO A 60 -1.24 21.50 0.55
C PRO A 60 -1.90 20.24 -0.02
N ASP A 61 -1.40 19.70 -1.13
CA ASP A 61 -1.86 18.44 -1.74
C ASP A 61 -1.11 17.20 -1.24
N ILE A 62 -0.09 17.38 -0.38
CA ILE A 62 0.63 16.26 0.22
C ILE A 62 -0.10 15.77 1.46
N VAL A 63 -0.48 14.51 1.44
CA VAL A 63 -1.08 13.84 2.60
C VAL A 63 0.02 13.27 3.50
N VAL A 64 -0.06 13.56 4.79
CA VAL A 64 0.92 13.05 5.76
C VAL A 64 0.50 11.66 6.25
N ILE A 65 1.45 10.72 6.22
CA ILE A 65 1.32 9.37 6.79
C ILE A 65 2.43 9.18 7.84
N GLN A 66 2.02 8.99 9.10
CA GLN A 66 2.96 8.79 10.22
C GLN A 66 3.32 7.32 10.37
N GLN A 67 4.63 6.99 10.38
CA GLN A 67 5.11 5.63 10.68
C GLN A 67 5.13 5.35 12.21
N PRO A 68 4.99 4.07 12.59
CA PRO A 68 4.48 2.96 11.77
C PRO A 68 2.98 3.11 11.56
N VAL A 69 2.50 2.82 10.37
CA VAL A 69 1.05 2.83 10.12
C VAL A 69 0.41 1.61 10.79
N GLN A 70 -0.65 1.84 11.53
CA GLN A 70 -1.41 0.80 12.24
C GLN A 70 -2.90 0.98 12.04
N ASN A 71 -3.66 -0.03 12.40
CA ASN A 71 -5.12 -0.05 12.28
C ASN A 71 -5.59 0.27 10.85
N ILE A 72 -4.93 -0.35 9.87
CA ILE A 72 -5.22 -0.14 8.45
C ILE A 72 -6.60 -0.73 8.12
N TYR A 73 -7.43 0.06 7.41
CA TYR A 73 -8.59 -0.44 6.69
C TYR A 73 -8.16 -0.87 5.29
N LEU A 74 -8.18 -2.19 5.03
CA LEU A 74 -7.72 -2.78 3.78
C LEU A 74 -8.91 -3.18 2.91
N ALA A 75 -9.19 -2.38 1.88
CA ALA A 75 -10.17 -2.67 0.83
C ALA A 75 -9.50 -3.19 -0.46
N ALA A 76 -8.22 -2.88 -0.67
CA ALA A 76 -7.42 -3.43 -1.75
C ALA A 76 -7.00 -4.88 -1.43
N SER A 77 -7.87 -5.85 -1.71
CA SER A 77 -7.65 -7.26 -1.34
C SER A 77 -6.36 -7.86 -1.92
N ALA A 78 -5.88 -7.36 -3.06
CA ALA A 78 -4.63 -7.79 -3.66
C ALA A 78 -3.39 -7.44 -2.82
N ALA A 79 -3.50 -6.48 -1.90
CA ALA A 79 -2.40 -6.08 -1.03
C ALA A 79 -2.26 -6.95 0.23
N MET A 80 -3.26 -7.76 0.59
CA MET A 80 -3.24 -8.57 1.83
C MET A 80 -2.03 -9.50 1.89
N ASP A 81 -1.71 -10.17 0.79
CA ASP A 81 -0.57 -11.08 0.71
C ASP A 81 0.77 -10.35 0.92
N MET A 82 0.86 -9.09 0.52
CA MET A 82 2.05 -8.28 0.72
C MET A 82 2.28 -7.95 2.20
N PHE A 83 1.22 -7.76 2.98
CA PHE A 83 1.32 -7.61 4.44
C PHE A 83 1.74 -8.91 5.13
N VAL A 84 1.28 -10.05 4.64
CA VAL A 84 1.74 -11.37 5.12
C VAL A 84 3.22 -11.56 4.79
N ALA A 85 3.62 -11.30 3.54
CA ALA A 85 4.99 -11.49 3.07
C ALA A 85 6.02 -10.61 3.79
N THR A 86 5.60 -9.47 4.32
CA THR A 86 6.46 -8.52 5.06
C THR A 86 6.40 -8.67 6.56
N ASP A 87 5.68 -9.68 7.08
CA ASP A 87 5.45 -9.87 8.53
C ASP A 87 4.78 -8.64 9.19
N ALA A 88 3.91 -7.97 8.42
CA ALA A 88 3.22 -6.74 8.82
C ALA A 88 1.68 -6.89 8.88
N LEU A 89 1.19 -8.14 8.95
CA LEU A 89 -0.25 -8.40 8.97
C LEU A 89 -0.95 -7.77 10.19
N ASP A 90 -0.24 -7.59 11.29
CA ASP A 90 -0.71 -6.95 12.51
C ASP A 90 -1.00 -5.45 12.34
N ALA A 91 -0.48 -4.81 11.29
CA ALA A 91 -0.85 -3.44 10.92
C ALA A 91 -2.28 -3.34 10.33
N VAL A 92 -2.81 -4.45 9.81
CA VAL A 92 -4.17 -4.51 9.24
C VAL A 92 -5.17 -4.83 10.35
N ARG A 93 -6.08 -3.90 10.62
CA ARG A 93 -7.12 -4.08 11.64
C ARG A 93 -8.49 -4.34 11.03
N PHE A 94 -8.75 -3.80 9.84
CA PHE A 94 -10.06 -3.86 9.20
C PHE A 94 -9.96 -4.42 7.79
N SER A 95 -10.91 -5.28 7.45
CA SER A 95 -11.05 -5.86 6.13
C SER A 95 -12.38 -5.46 5.48
N SER A 96 -12.36 -5.17 4.20
CA SER A 96 -13.57 -4.99 3.40
C SER A 96 -14.21 -6.30 2.95
N LEU A 97 -13.54 -7.44 3.19
CA LEU A 97 -14.05 -8.78 2.95
C LEU A 97 -14.27 -9.50 4.29
N LYS A 98 -15.27 -10.37 4.31
CA LYS A 98 -15.50 -11.29 5.43
C LYS A 98 -14.50 -12.46 5.37
N ALA A 99 -14.36 -13.20 6.47
CA ALA A 99 -13.42 -14.30 6.57
C ALA A 99 -13.59 -15.36 5.46
N ASP A 100 -14.83 -15.66 5.09
CA ASP A 100 -15.16 -16.60 4.01
C ASP A 100 -14.82 -16.09 2.59
N GLY A 101 -14.53 -14.81 2.45
CA GLY A 101 -14.05 -14.21 1.20
C GLY A 101 -12.54 -14.26 1.00
N TRP A 102 -11.77 -14.72 2.00
CA TRP A 102 -10.32 -14.81 1.92
C TRP A 102 -9.85 -16.22 1.58
N TYR A 103 -8.91 -16.30 0.64
CA TYR A 103 -8.15 -17.52 0.29
C TYR A 103 -6.75 -17.52 0.93
N ILE A 104 -6.32 -16.40 1.53
CA ILE A 104 -5.07 -16.27 2.28
C ILE A 104 -5.36 -16.76 3.70
N GLU A 105 -4.76 -17.89 4.09
CA GLU A 105 -5.07 -18.57 5.35
C GLU A 105 -4.71 -17.71 6.57
N GLU A 106 -3.61 -16.95 6.51
CA GLU A 106 -3.19 -16.05 7.58
C GLU A 106 -4.23 -14.93 7.81
N ALA A 107 -4.74 -14.33 6.75
CA ALA A 107 -5.78 -13.31 6.84
C ALA A 107 -7.09 -13.88 7.39
N LYS A 108 -7.48 -15.07 6.92
CA LYS A 108 -8.67 -15.75 7.39
C LYS A 108 -8.57 -16.08 8.87
N LYS A 109 -7.42 -16.63 9.29
CA LYS A 109 -7.15 -16.95 10.69
C LYS A 109 -7.17 -15.69 11.56
N ALA A 110 -6.54 -14.61 11.16
CA ALA A 110 -6.55 -13.34 11.88
C ALA A 110 -7.99 -12.80 12.06
N MET A 111 -8.88 -13.02 11.08
CA MET A 111 -10.28 -12.66 11.21
C MET A 111 -11.04 -13.59 12.16
N GLU A 112 -10.76 -14.89 12.15
CA GLU A 112 -11.36 -15.87 13.06
C GLU A 112 -10.94 -15.62 14.53
N ASP A 113 -9.68 -15.19 14.73
CA ASP A 113 -9.14 -14.84 16.05
C ASP A 113 -9.59 -13.43 16.52
N GLY A 114 -10.15 -12.61 15.63
CA GLY A 114 -10.62 -11.25 15.92
C GLY A 114 -9.53 -10.17 15.85
N ASP A 115 -8.34 -10.51 15.36
CA ASP A 115 -7.26 -9.55 15.14
C ASP A 115 -7.58 -8.63 13.97
N ILE A 116 -8.23 -9.17 12.92
CA ILE A 116 -8.80 -8.41 11.81
C ILE A 116 -10.32 -8.52 11.85
N ILE A 117 -11.03 -7.40 11.72
CA ILE A 117 -12.50 -7.37 11.72
C ILE A 117 -13.06 -6.88 10.40
N TYR A 118 -14.22 -7.39 10.02
CA TYR A 118 -14.94 -6.88 8.85
C TYR A 118 -15.55 -5.51 9.18
N ALA A 119 -15.18 -4.49 8.43
CA ALA A 119 -15.61 -3.11 8.62
C ALA A 119 -16.36 -2.54 7.41
N GLY A 120 -17.15 -3.36 6.74
CA GLY A 120 -17.94 -2.93 5.58
C GLY A 120 -17.14 -2.99 4.27
N LYS A 121 -17.88 -2.94 3.16
CA LYS A 121 -17.32 -2.97 1.80
C LYS A 121 -16.62 -1.63 1.47
N TYR A 122 -15.70 -1.64 0.50
CA TYR A 122 -15.05 -0.43 -0.01
C TYR A 122 -16.03 0.72 -0.31
N SER A 123 -17.22 0.41 -0.81
CA SER A 123 -18.27 1.40 -1.17
C SER A 123 -19.21 1.76 -0.01
N ALA A 124 -19.09 1.10 1.14
CA ALA A 124 -19.94 1.32 2.32
C ALA A 124 -19.19 0.86 3.59
N PRO A 125 -18.10 1.54 3.98
CA PRO A 125 -17.37 1.22 5.20
C PRO A 125 -18.19 1.55 6.44
N ASP A 126 -17.92 0.82 7.51
CA ASP A 126 -18.45 1.15 8.85
C ASP A 126 -17.60 2.25 9.48
N TYR A 127 -17.95 3.51 9.21
CA TYR A 127 -17.20 4.67 9.69
C TYR A 127 -17.12 4.74 11.21
N GLU A 128 -18.18 4.34 11.93
CA GLU A 128 -18.18 4.35 13.38
C GLU A 128 -17.12 3.39 13.93
N MET A 129 -17.07 2.18 13.39
CA MET A 129 -16.09 1.17 13.79
C MET A 129 -14.65 1.61 13.50
N ILE A 130 -14.36 2.08 12.28
CA ILE A 130 -12.99 2.46 11.89
C ILE A 130 -12.49 3.70 12.65
N LEU A 131 -13.39 4.63 13.02
CA LEU A 131 -13.06 5.80 13.82
C LEU A 131 -12.83 5.43 15.30
N ASN A 132 -13.67 4.57 15.88
CA ASN A 132 -13.56 4.19 17.29
C ASN A 132 -12.24 3.49 17.60
N GLU A 133 -11.66 2.78 16.64
CA GLU A 133 -10.38 2.09 16.79
C GLU A 133 -9.21 2.84 16.14
N ASN A 134 -9.37 4.13 15.85
CA ASN A 134 -8.31 5.01 15.32
C ASN A 134 -7.65 4.48 14.05
N CYS A 135 -8.43 4.24 12.99
CA CYS A 135 -7.90 3.87 11.69
C CYS A 135 -6.80 4.85 11.23
N GLY A 136 -5.60 4.34 10.98
CA GLY A 136 -4.44 5.16 10.61
C GLY A 136 -4.30 5.39 9.11
N LEU A 137 -4.86 4.50 8.29
CA LEU A 137 -4.80 4.56 6.83
C LEU A 137 -5.91 3.69 6.23
N ALA A 138 -6.57 4.16 5.19
CA ALA A 138 -7.40 3.34 4.33
C ALA A 138 -6.63 3.04 3.03
N ILE A 139 -6.52 1.76 2.68
CA ILE A 139 -5.93 1.31 1.41
C ILE A 139 -7.07 0.79 0.56
N GLU A 140 -7.44 1.58 -0.42
CA GLU A 140 -8.54 1.33 -1.33
C GLU A 140 -8.04 0.78 -2.67
N ASN A 141 -8.86 0.03 -3.37
CA ASN A 141 -8.63 -0.31 -4.77
C ASN A 141 -9.24 0.76 -5.70
N THR A 142 -8.93 0.69 -6.98
CA THR A 142 -9.41 1.68 -7.96
C THR A 142 -10.94 1.72 -8.14
N MET A 143 -11.69 0.73 -7.62
CA MET A 143 -13.16 0.78 -7.61
C MET A 143 -13.70 1.94 -6.78
N ILE A 144 -12.91 2.48 -5.83
CA ILE A 144 -13.28 3.66 -5.04
C ILE A 144 -13.53 4.89 -5.92
N LEU A 145 -12.95 4.95 -7.12
CA LEU A 145 -13.16 6.02 -8.08
C LEU A 145 -14.59 6.09 -8.60
N HIS A 146 -15.37 5.00 -8.45
CA HIS A 146 -16.81 4.97 -8.77
C HIS A 146 -17.69 5.42 -7.59
N THR A 147 -17.11 5.59 -6.40
CA THR A 147 -17.76 6.05 -5.18
C THR A 147 -16.91 7.11 -4.47
N PRO A 148 -16.60 8.24 -5.15
CA PRO A 148 -15.66 9.24 -4.64
C PRO A 148 -16.09 9.84 -3.29
N GLU A 149 -17.40 9.83 -3.00
CA GLU A 149 -17.95 10.28 -1.73
C GLU A 149 -17.43 9.50 -0.51
N VAL A 150 -17.08 8.23 -0.69
CA VAL A 150 -16.51 7.40 0.38
C VAL A 150 -15.09 7.86 0.71
N LYS A 151 -14.25 8.07 -0.31
CA LYS A 151 -12.91 8.62 -0.14
C LYS A 151 -12.95 9.99 0.54
N GLU A 152 -13.81 10.89 0.03
CA GLU A 152 -13.98 12.23 0.61
C GLU A 152 -14.44 12.18 2.07
N GLN A 153 -15.31 11.22 2.43
CA GLN A 153 -15.80 11.08 3.79
C GLN A 153 -14.70 10.59 4.74
N MET A 154 -13.86 9.64 4.32
CA MET A 154 -12.70 9.20 5.09
C MET A 154 -11.72 10.34 5.32
N GLU A 155 -11.41 11.11 4.26
CA GLU A 155 -10.52 12.27 4.34
C GLU A 155 -11.07 13.36 5.26
N LYS A 156 -12.39 13.60 5.27
CA LYS A 156 -13.04 14.51 6.25
C LYS A 156 -12.90 14.04 7.70
N PHE A 157 -12.77 12.75 7.90
CA PHE A 157 -12.47 12.17 9.21
C PHE A 157 -10.97 12.13 9.54
N ASN A 158 -10.14 12.77 8.71
CA ASN A 158 -8.68 12.76 8.82
C ASN A 158 -8.05 11.36 8.71
N ILE A 159 -8.71 10.44 8.00
CA ILE A 159 -8.15 9.15 7.63
C ILE A 159 -7.50 9.32 6.26
N PRO A 160 -6.18 9.19 6.14
CA PRO A 160 -5.50 9.18 4.84
C PRO A 160 -6.05 8.05 3.97
N VAL A 161 -6.24 8.29 2.67
CA VAL A 161 -6.68 7.27 1.72
C VAL A 161 -5.63 7.09 0.64
N LEU A 162 -5.05 5.91 0.55
CA LEU A 162 -4.15 5.50 -0.52
C LEU A 162 -4.91 4.57 -1.48
N VAL A 163 -4.87 4.89 -2.77
CA VAL A 163 -5.47 4.03 -3.80
C VAL A 163 -4.40 3.14 -4.40
N ASP A 164 -4.57 1.83 -4.23
CA ASP A 164 -3.69 0.81 -4.79
C ASP A 164 -3.90 0.68 -6.31
N HIS A 165 -2.84 0.90 -7.07
CA HIS A 165 -2.81 0.74 -8.52
C HIS A 165 -1.98 -0.48 -8.98
N SER A 166 -1.62 -1.38 -8.07
CA SER A 166 -0.77 -2.56 -8.36
C SER A 166 -1.36 -3.43 -9.47
N SER A 167 -2.68 -3.55 -9.53
CA SER A 167 -3.39 -4.33 -10.56
C SER A 167 -3.23 -3.75 -11.97
N TYR A 168 -2.80 -2.51 -12.11
CA TYR A 168 -2.54 -1.84 -13.39
C TYR A 168 -1.07 -1.86 -13.82
N GLU A 169 -0.20 -2.49 -13.03
CA GLU A 169 1.16 -2.74 -13.47
C GLU A 169 1.17 -3.70 -14.65
N THR A 170 1.99 -3.37 -15.65
CA THR A 170 2.07 -4.15 -16.89
C THR A 170 2.94 -5.39 -16.75
N ASN A 171 3.89 -5.37 -15.80
CA ASN A 171 4.77 -6.48 -15.47
C ASN A 171 4.29 -7.17 -14.19
N PRO A 172 4.20 -8.50 -14.15
CA PRO A 172 3.86 -9.22 -12.91
C PRO A 172 4.77 -8.88 -11.74
N LEU A 173 6.08 -8.74 -11.96
CA LEU A 173 7.02 -8.32 -10.92
C LEU A 173 6.81 -6.85 -10.50
N GLY A 174 6.28 -6.00 -11.39
CA GLY A 174 5.86 -4.65 -11.00
C GLY A 174 4.75 -4.68 -9.95
N ARG A 175 3.79 -5.61 -10.06
CA ARG A 175 2.76 -5.81 -9.02
C ARG A 175 3.37 -6.26 -7.70
N THR A 176 4.30 -7.21 -7.75
CA THR A 176 4.99 -7.71 -6.55
C THR A 176 5.82 -6.61 -5.89
N GLU A 177 6.43 -5.73 -6.66
CA GLU A 177 7.29 -4.66 -6.16
C GLU A 177 6.55 -3.61 -5.31
N TRP A 178 5.20 -3.57 -5.36
CA TRP A 178 4.38 -2.79 -4.44
C TRP A 178 4.57 -3.20 -2.97
N VAL A 179 5.10 -4.38 -2.71
CA VAL A 179 5.48 -4.82 -1.36
C VAL A 179 6.45 -3.84 -0.70
N LYS A 180 7.33 -3.18 -1.47
CA LYS A 180 8.27 -2.16 -0.98
C LYS A 180 7.54 -0.93 -0.42
N LEU A 181 6.46 -0.50 -1.07
CA LEU A 181 5.62 0.57 -0.56
C LEU A 181 4.98 0.20 0.78
N TYR A 182 4.42 -1.00 0.89
CA TYR A 182 3.79 -1.43 2.14
C TYR A 182 4.80 -1.68 3.26
N GLY A 183 6.00 -2.16 2.92
CA GLY A 183 7.12 -2.25 3.85
C GLY A 183 7.54 -0.88 4.39
N LEU A 184 7.63 0.13 3.53
CA LEU A 184 7.91 1.51 3.94
C LEU A 184 6.84 2.01 4.92
N LEU A 185 5.55 1.86 4.61
CA LEU A 185 4.45 2.36 5.44
C LEU A 185 4.42 1.72 6.84
N THR A 186 4.81 0.47 6.95
CA THR A 186 4.74 -0.31 8.20
C THR A 186 6.07 -0.43 8.94
N GLY A 187 7.17 0.11 8.37
CA GLY A 187 8.51 0.00 8.95
C GLY A 187 9.16 -1.38 8.76
N HIS A 188 8.72 -2.14 7.74
CA HIS A 188 9.23 -3.49 7.41
C HIS A 188 9.95 -3.51 6.05
N GLU A 189 10.79 -2.51 5.78
CA GLU A 189 11.46 -2.36 4.48
C GLU A 189 12.42 -3.51 4.17
N ASP A 190 13.16 -3.99 5.16
CA ASP A 190 14.08 -5.12 4.98
C ASP A 190 13.33 -6.41 4.59
N GLN A 191 12.19 -6.67 5.22
CA GLN A 191 11.33 -7.82 4.91
C GLN A 191 10.71 -7.66 3.52
N ALA A 192 10.33 -6.46 3.14
CA ALA A 192 9.77 -6.15 1.82
C ALA A 192 10.79 -6.39 0.70
N GLU A 193 12.04 -5.97 0.89
CA GLU A 193 13.11 -6.21 -0.06
C GLU A 193 13.40 -7.70 -0.22
N GLN A 194 13.50 -8.43 0.90
CA GLN A 194 13.70 -9.88 0.88
C GLN A 194 12.55 -10.62 0.19
N ALA A 195 11.31 -10.23 0.45
CA ALA A 195 10.14 -10.81 -0.19
C ALA A 195 10.13 -10.57 -1.70
N PHE A 196 10.43 -9.34 -2.13
CA PHE A 196 10.53 -9.01 -3.55
C PHE A 196 11.64 -9.79 -4.24
N ASP A 197 12.85 -9.85 -3.66
CA ASP A 197 13.99 -10.56 -4.22
C ASP A 197 13.70 -12.06 -4.39
N ALA A 198 13.02 -12.65 -3.41
CA ALA A 198 12.65 -14.07 -3.47
C ALA A 198 11.69 -14.36 -4.64
N GLU A 199 10.67 -13.51 -4.82
CA GLU A 199 9.69 -13.64 -5.92
C GLU A 199 10.34 -13.34 -7.29
N ALA A 200 11.18 -12.31 -7.40
CA ALA A 200 11.91 -12.00 -8.62
C ALA A 200 12.79 -13.17 -9.07
N LYS A 201 13.52 -13.78 -8.12
CA LYS A 201 14.35 -14.95 -8.38
C LYS A 201 13.52 -16.17 -8.79
N ALA A 202 12.38 -16.41 -8.15
CA ALA A 202 11.47 -17.50 -8.52
C ALA A 202 10.92 -17.30 -9.93
N PHE A 203 10.55 -16.08 -10.28
CA PHE A 203 10.06 -15.71 -11.61
C PHE A 203 11.12 -15.95 -12.70
N GLU A 204 12.37 -15.54 -12.46
CA GLU A 204 13.49 -15.78 -13.40
C GLU A 204 13.68 -17.28 -13.67
N GLN A 205 13.65 -18.12 -12.63
CA GLN A 205 13.81 -19.58 -12.77
C GLN A 205 12.71 -20.20 -13.64
N VAL A 206 11.50 -19.66 -13.62
CA VAL A 206 10.39 -20.10 -14.46
C VAL A 206 10.54 -19.57 -15.88
N SER A 207 10.97 -18.31 -16.03
CA SER A 207 11.14 -17.68 -17.33
C SER A 207 12.24 -18.31 -18.19
N ASP A 208 13.25 -18.90 -17.56
CA ASP A 208 14.36 -19.57 -18.22
C ASP A 208 14.02 -21.00 -18.70
N GLN A 209 12.82 -21.50 -18.37
CA GLN A 209 12.38 -22.83 -18.81
C GLN A 209 11.89 -22.81 -20.26
N ASP A 210 12.17 -23.89 -20.98
CA ASP A 210 11.67 -24.08 -22.33
C ASP A 210 10.14 -24.06 -22.38
N ALA A 211 9.59 -23.41 -23.40
CA ALA A 211 8.15 -23.38 -23.62
C ALA A 211 7.58 -24.80 -23.75
N THR A 212 6.55 -25.12 -22.98
CA THR A 212 5.91 -26.45 -22.99
C THR A 212 5.16 -26.78 -24.29
N GLY A 213 4.97 -25.78 -25.17
CA GLY A 213 4.14 -25.86 -26.37
C GLY A 213 2.63 -25.98 -26.09
N LYS A 214 2.20 -25.87 -24.82
CA LYS A 214 0.79 -25.88 -24.44
C LYS A 214 0.18 -24.48 -24.54
N THR A 215 -1.04 -24.42 -25.03
CA THR A 215 -1.85 -23.21 -25.03
C THR A 215 -2.78 -23.22 -23.81
N VAL A 216 -2.80 -22.14 -23.07
CA VAL A 216 -3.73 -21.93 -21.95
C VAL A 216 -4.67 -20.78 -22.30
N ALA A 217 -5.96 -20.98 -22.09
CA ALA A 217 -6.97 -19.94 -22.24
C ALA A 217 -7.63 -19.68 -20.89
N PHE A 218 -7.72 -18.39 -20.52
CA PHE A 218 -8.43 -17.94 -19.34
C PHE A 218 -9.78 -17.37 -19.77
N PHE A 219 -10.84 -17.82 -19.11
CA PHE A 219 -12.19 -17.29 -19.27
C PHE A 219 -12.67 -16.73 -17.94
N TYR A 220 -13.28 -15.55 -17.97
CA TYR A 220 -13.85 -14.87 -16.79
C TYR A 220 -15.15 -14.13 -17.18
#